data_7b18bac87f0f4c64e33a45bb9af52ecf
#
_entry.id   7b18bac87f0f4c64e33a45bb9af52ecf
#
_cell.length_a   1.000
_cell.length_b   1.000
_cell.length_c   1.000
_cell.angle_alpha   90.00
_cell.angle_beta   90.00
_cell.angle_gamma   90.00
#
_symmetry.space_group_name_H-M   'P 1'
#
loop_
_entity.id
_entity.type
_entity.pdbx_description
1 polymer ?
#
loop_
_entity_poly.entity_id
_entity_poly.type
_entity_poly.pdbx_seq_one_letter_code
_entity_poly.pdbx_strand_id
1 'polypeptide(L)'
;MLSALYYLLLVLLCTLFMILSALALVVCYPFDRGRRTVHELSRILVRIFFFLPPFWRQRVIGRELIDRKKSYVIVINHNTVIDIPALYYIPLNFRWVSKREVFKTPFFGQFLLLHGDICIDRGHAAEALEQLVRDGKKWISRLSLIHI
;
A
#
# COMPACT_ATOMS: atom_id res chain seq x y z
N MET A 1 1.21 -29.58 -9.62
CA MET A 1 0.94 -29.74 -8.17
C MET A 1 1.63 -28.66 -7.33
N LEU A 2 2.94 -28.46 -7.40
CA LEU A 2 3.67 -27.43 -6.61
C LEU A 2 3.14 -25.99 -6.83
N SER A 3 2.83 -25.61 -8.06
CA SER A 3 2.25 -24.29 -8.36
C SER A 3 0.86 -24.09 -7.75
N ALA A 4 0.01 -25.11 -7.79
CA ALA A 4 -1.33 -25.00 -7.18
C ALA A 4 -1.25 -24.85 -5.65
N LEU A 5 -0.36 -25.60 -5.00
CA LEU A 5 -0.10 -25.47 -3.57
C LEU A 5 0.44 -24.08 -3.22
N TYR A 6 1.34 -23.54 -4.03
CA TYR A 6 1.89 -22.20 -3.86
C TYR A 6 0.78 -21.13 -3.95
N TYR A 7 -0.08 -21.19 -4.98
CA TYR A 7 -1.19 -20.23 -5.10
C TYR A 7 -2.21 -20.38 -3.98
N LEU A 8 -2.51 -21.60 -3.55
CA LEU A 8 -3.40 -21.82 -2.39
C LEU A 8 -2.82 -21.17 -1.13
N LEU A 9 -1.54 -21.41 -0.85
CA LEU A 9 -0.84 -20.82 0.29
C LEU A 9 -0.84 -19.30 0.21
N LEU A 10 -0.61 -18.72 -0.97
CA LEU A 10 -0.65 -17.29 -1.18
C LEU A 10 -2.04 -16.70 -0.90
N VAL A 11 -3.11 -17.35 -1.38
CA VAL A 11 -4.49 -16.91 -1.13
C VAL A 11 -4.80 -16.98 0.36
N LEU A 12 -4.44 -18.07 1.05
CA LEU A 12 -4.64 -18.21 2.49
C LEU A 12 -3.88 -17.13 3.27
N LEU A 13 -2.64 -16.85 2.90
CA LEU A 13 -1.81 -15.83 3.51
C LEU A 13 -2.41 -14.43 3.29
N CYS A 14 -2.86 -14.12 2.09
CA CYS A 14 -3.52 -12.85 1.79
C CYS A 14 -4.84 -12.69 2.56
N THR A 15 -5.63 -13.76 2.67
CA THR A 15 -6.89 -13.75 3.43
C THR A 15 -6.64 -13.52 4.92
N LEU A 16 -5.70 -14.25 5.50
CA LEU A 16 -5.30 -14.06 6.90
C LEU A 16 -4.82 -12.62 7.14
N PHE A 17 -4.00 -12.11 6.23
CA PHE A 17 -3.51 -10.74 6.29
C PHE A 17 -4.65 -9.71 6.24
N MET A 18 -5.66 -9.91 5.38
CA MET A 18 -6.83 -9.04 5.30
C MET A 18 -7.61 -9.02 6.62
N ILE A 19 -7.81 -10.18 7.24
CA ILE A 19 -8.49 -10.30 8.54
C ILE A 19 -7.69 -9.57 9.63
N LEU A 20 -6.38 -9.80 9.71
CA LEU A 20 -5.51 -9.15 10.69
C LEU A 20 -5.48 -7.62 10.49
N SER A 21 -5.46 -7.15 9.24
CA SER A 21 -5.48 -5.72 8.92
C SER A 21 -6.81 -5.07 9.30
N ALA A 22 -7.93 -5.75 9.08
CA ALA A 22 -9.25 -5.27 9.48
C ALA A 22 -9.37 -5.20 11.01
N LEU A 23 -8.93 -6.23 11.73
CA LEU A 23 -8.89 -6.23 13.20
C LEU A 23 -7.98 -5.13 13.75
N ALA A 24 -6.78 -4.99 13.20
CA ALA A 24 -5.85 -3.94 13.57
C ALA A 24 -6.45 -2.54 13.33
N LEU A 25 -7.16 -2.35 12.22
CA LEU A 25 -7.85 -1.09 11.96
C LEU A 25 -8.91 -0.80 13.02
N VAL A 26 -9.75 -1.79 13.37
CA VAL A 26 -10.81 -1.59 14.38
C VAL A 26 -10.22 -1.29 15.75
N VAL A 27 -9.23 -2.06 16.18
CA VAL A 27 -8.63 -1.93 17.53
C VAL A 27 -7.75 -0.68 17.66
N CYS A 28 -6.93 -0.41 16.63
CA CYS A 28 -5.94 0.67 16.70
C CYS A 28 -6.47 2.03 16.18
N TYR A 29 -7.64 2.08 15.53
CA TYR A 29 -8.15 3.29 14.89
C TYR A 29 -8.16 4.55 15.79
N PRO A 30 -8.55 4.47 17.08
CA PRO A 30 -8.55 5.63 17.95
C PRO A 30 -7.15 6.25 18.14
N PHE A 31 -6.11 5.42 18.11
CA PHE A 31 -4.72 5.80 18.37
C PHE A 31 -3.88 5.90 17.09
N ASP A 32 -4.23 5.14 16.04
CA ASP A 32 -3.50 5.06 14.77
C ASP A 32 -4.31 5.63 13.60
N ARG A 33 -4.62 6.92 13.66
CA ARG A 33 -5.31 7.64 12.57
C ARG A 33 -4.52 7.65 11.25
N GLY A 34 -3.22 7.42 11.32
CA GLY A 34 -2.33 7.29 10.17
C GLY A 34 -2.31 5.90 9.57
N ARG A 35 -3.06 4.94 10.12
CA ARG A 35 -3.10 3.52 9.68
C ARG A 35 -1.71 2.90 9.50
N ARG A 36 -0.77 3.29 10.37
CA ARG A 36 0.61 2.79 10.32
C ARG A 36 0.68 1.31 10.60
N THR A 37 -0.16 0.81 11.52
CA THR A 37 -0.24 -0.61 11.85
C THR A 37 -0.62 -1.45 10.63
N VAL A 38 -1.64 -1.04 9.87
CA VAL A 38 -2.06 -1.72 8.63
C VAL A 38 -0.93 -1.69 7.61
N HIS A 39 -0.23 -0.56 7.48
CA HIS A 39 0.90 -0.42 6.56
C HIS A 39 2.09 -1.30 6.95
N GLU A 40 2.42 -1.42 8.24
CA GLU A 40 3.49 -2.31 8.70
C GLU A 40 3.13 -3.79 8.51
N LEU A 41 1.88 -4.18 8.73
CA LEU A 41 1.40 -5.52 8.39
C LEU A 41 1.59 -5.81 6.90
N SER A 42 1.26 -4.87 6.04
CA SER A 42 1.47 -4.98 4.58
C SER A 42 2.95 -5.14 4.24
N ARG A 43 3.82 -4.41 4.94
CA ARG A 43 5.26 -4.52 4.76
C ARG A 43 5.78 -5.91 5.15
N ILE A 44 5.24 -6.52 6.20
CA ILE A 44 5.56 -7.89 6.61
C ILE A 44 5.10 -8.87 5.53
N LEU A 45 3.85 -8.76 5.06
CA LEU A 45 3.33 -9.62 3.99
C LEU A 45 4.20 -9.56 2.74
N VAL A 46 4.56 -8.34 2.32
CA VAL A 46 5.41 -8.12 1.14
C VAL A 46 6.79 -8.76 1.33
N ARG A 47 7.38 -8.67 2.50
CA ARG A 47 8.66 -9.34 2.79
C ARG A 47 8.54 -10.85 2.68
N ILE A 48 7.45 -11.45 3.19
CA ILE A 48 7.18 -12.88 3.05
C ILE A 48 7.02 -13.22 1.58
N PHE A 49 6.25 -12.43 0.83
CA PHE A 49 6.02 -12.62 -0.61
C PHE A 49 7.33 -12.66 -1.41
N PHE A 50 8.25 -11.73 -1.14
CA PHE A 50 9.54 -11.71 -1.84
C PHE A 50 10.57 -12.71 -1.30
N PHE A 51 10.38 -13.20 -0.09
CA PHE A 51 11.26 -14.22 0.49
C PHE A 51 10.96 -15.63 -0.05
N LEU A 52 9.68 -15.94 -0.32
CA LEU A 52 9.26 -17.27 -0.76
C LEU A 52 9.92 -17.73 -2.08
N PRO A 53 10.00 -16.90 -3.15
CA PRO A 53 10.76 -17.26 -4.34
C PRO A 53 12.26 -17.00 -4.11
N PRO A 54 13.13 -18.02 -4.16
CA PRO A 54 14.56 -17.86 -3.84
C PRO A 54 15.33 -16.98 -4.85
N PHE A 55 14.68 -16.61 -5.95
CA PHE A 55 15.30 -15.86 -7.06
C PHE A 55 15.08 -14.34 -6.95
N TRP A 56 14.20 -13.86 -6.06
CA TRP A 56 13.85 -12.46 -5.96
C TRP A 56 14.54 -11.80 -4.77
N ARG A 57 15.52 -10.96 -5.09
CA ARG A 57 16.19 -10.15 -4.07
C ARG A 57 15.90 -8.68 -4.30
N GLN A 58 15.33 -8.02 -3.31
CA GLN A 58 15.07 -6.59 -3.34
C GLN A 58 16.24 -5.83 -2.71
N ARG A 59 16.71 -4.80 -3.40
CA ARG A 59 17.71 -3.88 -2.89
C ARG A 59 17.21 -2.45 -3.01
N VAL A 60 17.22 -1.72 -1.91
CA VAL A 60 16.91 -0.28 -1.88
C VAL A 60 18.22 0.48 -1.82
N ILE A 61 18.47 1.32 -2.83
CA ILE A 61 19.64 2.21 -2.90
C ILE A 61 19.15 3.63 -2.58
N GLY A 62 19.93 4.40 -1.84
CA GLY A 62 19.56 5.78 -1.46
C GLY A 62 18.60 5.85 -0.27
N ARG A 63 18.40 4.75 0.47
CA ARG A 63 17.53 4.72 1.65
C ARG A 63 17.94 5.72 2.72
N GLU A 64 19.20 6.02 2.83
CA GLU A 64 19.82 6.98 3.73
C GLU A 64 19.44 8.44 3.42
N LEU A 65 19.01 8.72 2.20
CA LEU A 65 18.57 10.05 1.76
C LEU A 65 17.15 10.39 2.23
N ILE A 66 16.44 9.40 2.76
CA ILE A 66 15.05 9.56 3.19
C ILE A 66 15.00 10.07 4.64
N ASP A 67 14.55 11.30 4.80
CA ASP A 67 14.23 11.85 6.12
C ASP A 67 12.82 11.45 6.54
N ARG A 68 12.71 10.54 7.50
CA ARG A 68 11.41 10.02 7.98
C ARG A 68 10.53 11.07 8.69
N LYS A 69 11.07 12.26 8.98
CA LYS A 69 10.33 13.35 9.59
C LYS A 69 9.65 14.26 8.55
N LYS A 70 10.01 14.09 7.28
CA LYS A 70 9.46 14.87 6.17
C LYS A 70 8.33 14.12 5.47
N SER A 71 7.42 14.88 4.90
CA SER A 71 6.40 14.36 3.99
C SER A 71 6.91 14.43 2.56
N TYR A 72 6.59 13.42 1.76
CA TYR A 72 7.01 13.31 0.37
C TYR A 72 5.82 13.01 -0.54
N VAL A 73 5.92 13.44 -1.77
CA VAL A 73 5.16 12.90 -2.89
C VAL A 73 6.10 11.99 -3.66
N ILE A 74 5.75 10.71 -3.77
CA ILE A 74 6.58 9.72 -4.45
C ILE A 74 6.01 9.50 -5.85
N VAL A 75 6.84 9.68 -6.87
CA VAL A 75 6.53 9.38 -8.26
C VAL A 75 7.48 8.29 -8.73
N ILE A 76 6.96 7.24 -9.34
CA ILE A 76 7.77 6.12 -9.85
C ILE A 76 7.47 5.82 -11.30
N ASN A 77 8.46 5.29 -12.01
CA ASN A 77 8.26 4.64 -13.30
C ASN A 77 7.64 3.25 -13.06
N HIS A 78 6.32 3.19 -13.14
CA HIS A 78 5.57 1.96 -12.87
C HIS A 78 5.31 1.20 -14.16
N ASN A 79 6.03 0.10 -14.35
CA ASN A 79 5.95 -0.74 -15.56
C ASN A 79 5.31 -2.11 -15.30
N THR A 80 5.34 -2.59 -14.06
CA THR A 80 4.87 -3.94 -13.70
C THR A 80 4.09 -3.94 -12.39
N VAL A 81 3.21 -4.92 -12.23
CA VAL A 81 2.45 -5.10 -10.97
C VAL A 81 3.37 -5.36 -9.77
N ILE A 82 4.59 -5.86 -10.00
CA ILE A 82 5.60 -6.13 -8.95
C ILE A 82 6.18 -4.84 -8.35
N ASP A 83 6.13 -3.73 -9.06
CA ASP A 83 6.59 -2.44 -8.54
C ASP A 83 5.76 -2.01 -7.31
N ILE A 84 4.48 -2.40 -7.27
CA ILE A 84 3.57 -2.09 -6.17
C ILE A 84 4.09 -2.68 -4.84
N PRO A 85 4.27 -3.99 -4.69
CA PRO A 85 4.83 -4.54 -3.47
C PRO A 85 6.28 -4.13 -3.23
N ALA A 86 7.10 -3.90 -4.27
CA ALA A 86 8.48 -3.47 -4.10
C ALA A 86 8.62 -2.14 -3.35
N LEU A 87 7.66 -1.22 -3.49
CA LEU A 87 7.69 0.07 -2.80
C LEU A 87 7.60 -0.07 -1.27
N TYR A 88 7.03 -1.15 -0.75
CA TYR A 88 6.98 -1.40 0.70
C TYR A 88 8.34 -1.66 1.36
N TYR A 89 9.42 -1.81 0.57
CA TYR A 89 10.78 -1.81 1.09
C TYR A 89 11.29 -0.42 1.50
N ILE A 90 10.64 0.65 1.05
CA ILE A 90 10.93 2.01 1.50
C ILE A 90 10.40 2.17 2.94
N PRO A 91 11.19 2.75 3.87
CA PRO A 91 10.82 2.84 5.28
C PRO A 91 9.87 4.02 5.58
N LEU A 92 8.85 4.19 4.76
CA LEU A 92 7.87 5.27 4.84
C LEU A 92 6.45 4.70 4.91
N ASN A 93 5.55 5.40 5.60
CA ASN A 93 4.13 5.10 5.55
C ASN A 93 3.49 5.97 4.46
N PHE A 94 3.03 5.36 3.37
CA PHE A 94 2.50 6.05 2.21
C PHE A 94 1.07 5.63 1.89
N ARG A 95 0.44 6.36 0.98
CA ARG A 95 -0.87 6.05 0.40
C ARG A 95 -0.75 6.01 -1.10
N TRP A 96 -1.36 5.00 -1.70
CA TRP A 96 -1.48 4.89 -3.14
C TRP A 96 -2.55 5.83 -3.65
N VAL A 97 -2.33 6.36 -4.85
CA VAL A 97 -3.37 7.01 -5.63
C VAL A 97 -3.72 6.08 -6.77
N SER A 98 -4.93 5.56 -6.76
CA SER A 98 -5.37 4.57 -7.72
C SER A 98 -6.72 4.93 -8.33
N LYS A 99 -6.95 4.47 -9.58
CA LYS A 99 -8.21 4.68 -10.26
C LYS A 99 -9.34 3.86 -9.63
N ARG A 100 -10.57 4.36 -9.75
CA ARG A 100 -11.79 3.78 -9.14
C ARG A 100 -11.97 2.29 -9.49
N GLU A 101 -11.62 1.86 -10.72
CA GLU A 101 -11.77 0.48 -11.16
C GLU A 101 -10.93 -0.49 -10.34
N VAL A 102 -9.76 -0.06 -9.89
CA VAL A 102 -8.86 -0.88 -9.06
C VAL A 102 -9.49 -1.17 -7.69
N PHE A 103 -10.23 -0.21 -7.13
CA PHE A 103 -10.96 -0.40 -5.87
C PHE A 103 -12.13 -1.39 -5.97
N LYS A 104 -12.62 -1.66 -7.18
CA LYS A 104 -13.67 -2.67 -7.43
C LYS A 104 -13.12 -4.09 -7.59
N THR A 105 -11.80 -4.25 -7.70
CA THR A 105 -11.16 -5.55 -7.85
C THR A 105 -11.28 -6.36 -6.55
N PRO A 106 -11.78 -7.62 -6.60
CA PRO A 106 -11.86 -8.46 -5.42
C PRO A 106 -10.49 -8.60 -4.72
N PHE A 107 -10.50 -8.67 -3.40
CA PHE A 107 -9.34 -8.70 -2.51
C PHE A 107 -8.46 -7.44 -2.57
N PHE A 108 -8.02 -7.03 -3.76
CA PHE A 108 -7.13 -5.89 -3.92
C PHE A 108 -7.83 -4.56 -3.58
N GLY A 109 -9.09 -4.40 -3.99
CA GLY A 109 -9.88 -3.21 -3.66
C GLY A 109 -10.11 -3.05 -2.15
N GLN A 110 -10.42 -4.14 -1.44
CA GLN A 110 -10.58 -4.14 0.00
C GLN A 110 -9.25 -3.80 0.72
N PHE A 111 -8.14 -4.30 0.19
CA PHE A 111 -6.82 -3.96 0.68
C PHE A 111 -6.54 -2.44 0.60
N LEU A 112 -6.82 -1.81 -0.54
CA LEU A 112 -6.67 -0.37 -0.72
C LEU A 112 -7.56 0.42 0.26
N LEU A 113 -8.80 -0.04 0.49
CA LEU A 113 -9.72 0.58 1.45
C LEU A 113 -9.19 0.49 2.89
N LEU A 114 -8.69 -0.68 3.31
CA LEU A 114 -8.09 -0.87 4.63
C LEU A 114 -6.86 0.01 4.84
N HIS A 115 -6.05 0.17 3.80
CA HIS A 115 -4.90 1.07 3.79
C HIS A 115 -5.31 2.55 3.90
N GLY A 116 -6.49 2.91 3.37
CA GLY A 116 -6.92 4.30 3.24
C GLY A 116 -6.29 4.98 2.04
N ASP A 117 -6.06 4.22 0.99
CA ASP A 117 -5.52 4.73 -0.26
C ASP A 117 -6.51 5.66 -0.97
N ILE A 118 -6.01 6.53 -1.83
CA ILE A 118 -6.78 7.59 -2.47
C ILE A 118 -7.36 7.05 -3.78
N CYS A 119 -8.70 7.06 -3.86
CA CYS A 119 -9.44 6.68 -5.04
C CYS A 119 -9.69 7.92 -5.90
N ILE A 120 -9.29 7.90 -7.17
CA ILE A 120 -9.57 8.98 -8.12
C ILE A 120 -10.40 8.49 -9.30
N ASP A 121 -11.30 9.36 -9.78
CA ASP A 121 -12.02 9.16 -11.02
C ASP A 121 -11.34 9.95 -12.15
N ARG A 122 -10.72 9.26 -13.08
CA ARG A 122 -9.99 9.90 -14.19
C ARG A 122 -10.91 10.44 -15.30
N GLY A 123 -12.22 10.12 -15.26
CA GLY A 123 -13.20 10.64 -16.22
C GLY A 123 -13.45 12.15 -16.09
N HIS A 124 -13.17 12.73 -14.92
CA HIS A 124 -13.38 14.14 -14.60
C HIS A 124 -12.08 14.71 -14.01
N ALA A 125 -11.18 15.15 -14.89
CA ALA A 125 -9.81 15.52 -14.49
C ALA A 125 -9.74 16.63 -13.43
N ALA A 126 -10.60 17.66 -13.52
CA ALA A 126 -10.62 18.76 -12.55
C ALA A 126 -11.05 18.27 -11.16
N GLU A 127 -12.14 17.50 -11.09
CA GLU A 127 -12.66 16.92 -9.85
C GLU A 127 -11.66 15.93 -9.23
N ALA A 128 -11.00 15.12 -10.07
CA ALA A 128 -9.97 14.20 -9.64
C ALA A 128 -8.78 14.93 -8.99
N LEU A 129 -8.37 16.06 -9.56
CA LEU A 129 -7.29 16.88 -9.01
C LEU A 129 -7.69 17.52 -7.68
N GLU A 130 -8.88 18.08 -7.59
CA GLU A 130 -9.40 18.65 -6.33
C GLU A 130 -9.49 17.58 -5.24
N GLN A 131 -10.01 16.40 -5.56
CA GLN A 131 -10.08 15.27 -4.65
C GLN A 131 -8.69 14.84 -4.20
N LEU A 132 -7.74 14.72 -5.13
CA LEU A 132 -6.36 14.37 -4.83
C LEU A 132 -5.71 15.37 -3.87
N VAL A 133 -5.88 16.66 -4.11
CA VAL A 133 -5.34 17.72 -3.25
C VAL A 133 -5.97 17.68 -1.85
N ARG A 134 -7.30 17.52 -1.77
CA ARG A 134 -8.03 17.44 -0.50
C ARG A 134 -7.60 16.23 0.32
N ASP A 135 -7.63 15.04 -0.27
CA ASP A 135 -7.30 13.78 0.41
C ASP A 135 -5.80 13.71 0.69
N GLY A 136 -4.99 14.24 -0.21
CA GLY A 136 -3.56 14.40 -0.04
C GLY A 136 -3.19 15.24 1.18
N LYS A 137 -3.75 16.43 1.30
CA LYS A 137 -3.54 17.29 2.47
C LYS A 137 -3.92 16.59 3.77
N LYS A 138 -5.04 15.84 3.79
CA LYS A 138 -5.48 15.04 4.94
C LYS A 138 -4.43 14.01 5.37
N TRP A 139 -3.81 13.31 4.42
CA TRP A 139 -2.82 12.28 4.74
C TRP A 139 -1.46 12.88 5.10
N ILE A 140 -1.03 13.95 4.42
CA ILE A 140 0.20 14.69 4.75
C ILE A 140 0.13 15.23 6.19
N SER A 141 -1.00 15.83 6.60
CA SER A 141 -1.19 16.34 7.96
C SER A 141 -1.13 15.26 9.04
N ARG A 142 -1.34 13.98 8.68
CA ARG A 142 -1.21 12.81 9.56
C ARG A 142 0.17 12.15 9.50
N LEU A 143 1.17 12.81 8.91
CA LEU A 143 2.52 12.27 8.65
C LEU A 143 2.50 10.97 7.81
N SER A 144 1.56 10.88 6.91
CA SER A 144 1.51 9.84 5.90
C SER A 144 1.93 10.42 4.56
N LEU A 145 2.61 9.61 3.76
CA LEU A 145 3.07 9.99 2.43
C LEU A 145 2.01 9.66 1.38
N ILE A 146 2.04 10.40 0.28
CA ILE A 146 1.21 10.13 -0.88
C ILE A 146 2.11 9.60 -2.00
N HIS A 147 1.66 8.53 -2.63
CA HIS A 147 2.25 8.00 -3.84
C HIS A 147 1.28 8.22 -5.01
N ILE A 148 1.77 8.84 -6.07
CA ILE A 148 1.04 9.10 -7.33
C ILE A 148 1.67 8.28 -8.46
#